data_e26c8c9188e44b89ec7690d19ba18937
#
_entry.id   e26c8c9188e44b89ec7690d19ba18937
#
_cell.length_a   1.000
_cell.length_b   1.000
_cell.length_c   1.000
_cell.angle_alpha   90.00
_cell.angle_beta   90.00
_cell.angle_gamma   90.00
#
_symmetry.space_group_name_H-M   'P 1'
#
loop_
_entity.id
_entity.type
_entity.pdbx_description
1 polymer ?
#
loop_
_entity_poly.entity_id
_entity_poly.type
_entity_poly.pdbx_seq_one_letter_code
_entity_poly.pdbx_strand_id
1 'polypeptide(L)'
;MNNFNKLVAKIKHHGLKDVVRSNIPKILYRHKKSSINILKLFTGDGLEIGGPSKFFSKYGIFPIYEYAKRIDNINFSANTIWEGSITEGKVFKYSNSKEAGVQYVGEGSDLSKINNKYDFILSCHSLEHIANPIKAIKGWINLLNPNGRLCLVLPDKRFTFDRNRPYTTFIHLLEDERLGVSEGDTTHFEEILNLSNKINQNDLKTLKNRLLFDKKVLNKIFQ
;
A
#
# COMPACT_ATOMS: atom_id res chain seq x y z
N MET A 1 8.23 17.46 -24.47
CA MET A 1 6.75 17.61 -24.62
C MET A 1 6.27 18.55 -23.53
N ASN A 2 5.65 19.68 -23.89
CA ASN A 2 5.24 20.72 -22.95
C ASN A 2 4.11 20.21 -22.05
N ASN A 3 4.02 20.68 -20.81
CA ASN A 3 2.99 20.28 -19.82
C ASN A 3 1.55 20.44 -20.34
N PHE A 4 1.34 21.40 -21.24
CA PHE A 4 0.06 21.62 -21.92
C PHE A 4 -0.33 20.43 -22.81
N ASN A 5 0.58 19.89 -23.60
CA ASN A 5 0.31 18.74 -24.47
C ASN A 5 0.03 17.45 -23.68
N LYS A 6 0.66 17.28 -22.49
CA LYS A 6 0.36 16.19 -21.57
C LYS A 6 -1.06 16.33 -20.97
N LEU A 7 -1.48 17.55 -20.67
CA LEU A 7 -2.82 17.82 -20.15
C LEU A 7 -3.90 17.54 -21.21
N VAL A 8 -3.68 18.01 -22.42
CA VAL A 8 -4.59 17.78 -23.57
C VAL A 8 -4.71 16.28 -23.89
N ALA A 9 -3.60 15.54 -23.86
CA ALA A 9 -3.61 14.09 -24.06
C ALA A 9 -4.41 13.36 -22.95
N LYS A 10 -4.26 13.76 -21.69
CA LYS A 10 -5.04 13.24 -20.57
C LYS A 10 -6.53 13.55 -20.70
N ILE A 11 -6.89 14.77 -21.12
CA ILE A 11 -8.29 15.15 -21.32
C ILE A 11 -8.93 14.33 -22.45
N LYS A 12 -8.19 14.08 -23.54
CA LYS A 12 -8.66 13.25 -24.65
C LYS A 12 -8.85 11.78 -24.25
N HIS A 13 -8.00 11.26 -23.37
CA HIS A 13 -8.04 9.85 -22.98
C HIS A 13 -9.01 9.55 -21.82
N HIS A 14 -9.15 10.45 -20.85
CA HIS A 14 -9.93 10.23 -19.62
C HIS A 14 -11.15 11.16 -19.46
N GLY A 15 -11.35 12.09 -20.39
CA GLY A 15 -12.41 13.08 -20.30
C GLY A 15 -12.09 14.25 -19.33
N LEU A 16 -12.68 15.41 -19.61
CA LEU A 16 -12.45 16.63 -18.83
C LEU A 16 -12.87 16.47 -17.35
N LYS A 17 -13.98 15.78 -17.09
CA LYS A 17 -14.50 15.55 -15.73
C LYS A 17 -13.53 14.77 -14.86
N ASP A 18 -12.88 13.73 -15.39
CA ASP A 18 -11.94 12.90 -14.64
C ASP A 18 -10.60 13.61 -14.41
N VAL A 19 -10.14 14.40 -15.39
CA VAL A 19 -8.95 15.23 -15.23
C VAL A 19 -9.18 16.35 -14.21
N VAL A 20 -10.35 16.98 -14.21
CA VAL A 20 -10.75 17.99 -13.22
C VAL A 20 -10.88 17.33 -11.85
N ARG A 21 -11.57 16.20 -11.74
CA ARG A 21 -11.74 15.46 -10.48
C ARG A 21 -10.42 14.95 -9.88
N SER A 22 -9.44 14.58 -10.72
CA SER A 22 -8.10 14.17 -10.26
C SER A 22 -7.19 15.34 -9.85
N ASN A 23 -7.49 16.58 -10.32
CA ASN A 23 -6.69 17.77 -10.03
C ASN A 23 -7.33 18.73 -9.00
N ILE A 24 -8.64 18.65 -8.79
CA ILE A 24 -9.35 19.43 -7.75
C ILE A 24 -8.74 19.20 -6.35
N PRO A 25 -8.39 17.98 -5.90
CA PRO A 25 -7.70 17.79 -4.63
C PRO A 25 -6.40 18.59 -4.52
N LYS A 26 -5.65 18.75 -5.62
CA LYS A 26 -4.38 19.50 -5.63
C LYS A 26 -4.57 21.01 -5.43
N ILE A 27 -5.74 21.54 -5.76
CA ILE A 27 -6.07 22.98 -5.67
C ILE A 27 -6.76 23.31 -4.35
N LEU A 28 -7.61 22.41 -3.83
CA LEU A 28 -8.45 22.66 -2.65
C LEU A 28 -7.79 22.25 -1.33
N TYR A 29 -6.79 21.35 -1.34
CA TYR A 29 -6.06 20.96 -0.13
C TYR A 29 -4.89 21.89 0.14
N ARG A 30 -5.16 23.17 0.38
CA ARG A 30 -4.32 24.03 1.21
C ARG A 30 -4.47 23.52 2.65
N HIS A 31 -3.44 22.86 3.14
CA HIS A 31 -3.42 22.24 4.46
C HIS A 31 -3.93 23.19 5.54
N LYS A 32 -4.99 22.82 6.24
CA LYS A 32 -5.44 23.54 7.43
C LYS A 32 -4.31 23.52 8.46
N LYS A 33 -4.14 24.60 9.22
CA LYS A 33 -3.10 24.78 10.25
C LYS A 33 -2.99 23.61 11.24
N SER A 34 -4.11 22.94 11.54
CA SER A 34 -4.19 21.73 12.37
C SER A 34 -3.47 20.51 11.78
N SER A 35 -3.39 20.39 10.46
CA SER A 35 -2.68 19.29 9.80
C SER A 35 -1.16 19.43 9.93
N ILE A 36 -0.62 20.64 9.98
CA ILE A 36 0.82 20.89 10.08
C ILE A 36 1.39 20.36 11.40
N ASN A 37 0.65 20.50 12.51
CA ASN A 37 1.12 19.99 13.80
C ASN A 37 1.21 18.46 13.83
N ILE A 38 0.28 17.78 13.18
CA ILE A 38 0.32 16.32 13.05
C ILE A 38 1.50 15.90 12.14
N LEU A 39 1.72 16.60 11.02
CA LEU A 39 2.81 16.30 10.10
C LEU A 39 4.20 16.43 10.74
N LYS A 40 4.37 17.37 11.68
CA LYS A 40 5.62 17.51 12.45
C LYS A 40 5.95 16.30 13.34
N LEU A 41 4.99 15.42 13.57
CA LEU A 41 5.21 14.18 14.31
C LEU A 41 5.97 13.11 13.47
N PHE A 42 6.16 13.35 12.15
CA PHE A 42 6.78 12.45 11.20
C PHE A 42 8.08 13.02 10.62
N THR A 43 8.93 13.62 11.47
CA THR A 43 10.15 14.33 11.02
C THR A 43 11.42 13.48 11.01
N GLY A 44 11.40 12.31 11.64
CA GLY A 44 12.55 11.40 11.74
C GLY A 44 12.73 10.48 10.54
N ASP A 45 13.35 9.34 10.79
CA ASP A 45 13.53 8.26 9.83
C ASP A 45 12.27 7.37 9.84
N GLY A 46 11.71 7.08 8.68
CA GLY A 46 10.50 6.30 8.48
C GLY A 46 10.71 5.03 7.67
N LEU A 47 9.79 4.08 7.83
CA LEU A 47 9.62 2.91 6.96
C LEU A 47 8.22 2.97 6.35
N GLU A 48 8.11 2.78 5.04
CA GLU A 48 6.84 2.62 4.37
C GLU A 48 6.63 1.17 3.94
N ILE A 49 5.43 0.66 4.17
CA ILE A 49 5.03 -0.69 3.76
C ILE A 49 4.19 -0.56 2.48
N GLY A 50 4.73 -1.05 1.35
CA GLY A 50 4.02 -1.04 0.06
C GLY A 50 4.07 0.32 -0.68
N GLY A 51 5.05 1.19 -0.36
CA GLY A 51 5.22 2.50 -1.00
C GLY A 51 5.87 2.45 -2.39
N PRO A 52 6.02 3.64 -3.03
CA PRO A 52 5.64 4.96 -2.54
C PRO A 52 4.16 5.28 -2.74
N SER A 53 3.52 5.80 -1.72
CA SER A 53 2.11 6.16 -1.78
C SER A 53 1.88 7.61 -2.20
N LYS A 54 0.99 7.83 -3.17
CA LYS A 54 0.56 9.19 -3.55
C LYS A 54 -0.12 9.94 -2.40
N PHE A 55 -0.68 9.22 -1.43
CA PHE A 55 -1.34 9.79 -0.25
C PHE A 55 -0.36 10.61 0.59
N PHE A 56 0.90 10.14 0.74
CA PHE A 56 1.95 10.78 1.53
C PHE A 56 2.85 11.74 0.73
N SER A 57 2.68 11.80 -0.58
CA SER A 57 3.49 12.66 -1.45
C SER A 57 3.22 14.15 -1.22
N LYS A 58 4.09 15.02 -1.73
CA LYS A 58 4.00 16.50 -1.61
C LYS A 58 2.62 17.08 -1.89
N TYR A 59 1.90 16.52 -2.84
CA TYR A 59 0.56 16.96 -3.24
C TYR A 59 -0.54 15.99 -2.78
N GLY A 60 -0.18 15.05 -1.92
CA GLY A 60 -1.11 14.09 -1.34
C GLY A 60 -1.96 14.68 -0.23
N ILE A 61 -2.85 13.86 0.30
CA ILE A 61 -3.77 14.27 1.38
C ILE A 61 -3.00 14.51 2.69
N PHE A 62 -1.95 13.72 2.92
CA PHE A 62 -1.14 13.78 4.14
C PHE A 62 0.35 13.74 3.79
N PRO A 63 0.97 14.88 3.40
CA PRO A 63 2.27 14.97 2.74
C PRO A 63 3.46 14.72 3.68
N ILE A 64 3.52 13.57 4.32
CA ILE A 64 4.57 13.18 5.26
C ILE A 64 5.96 13.22 4.61
N TYR A 65 6.08 12.87 3.31
CA TYR A 65 7.37 12.84 2.63
C TYR A 65 8.14 14.15 2.66
N GLU A 66 7.45 15.27 2.74
CA GLU A 66 8.10 16.59 2.84
C GLU A 66 8.71 16.83 4.22
N TYR A 67 8.16 16.21 5.27
CA TYR A 67 8.57 16.38 6.66
C TYR A 67 9.58 15.34 7.11
N ALA A 68 9.52 14.15 6.57
CA ALA A 68 10.43 13.06 6.89
C ALA A 68 11.89 13.44 6.61
N LYS A 69 12.81 12.98 7.45
CA LYS A 69 14.24 13.05 7.21
C LYS A 69 14.63 12.06 6.12
N ARG A 70 14.23 10.81 6.25
CA ARG A 70 14.41 9.71 5.30
C ARG A 70 13.25 8.73 5.41
N ILE A 71 12.93 8.06 4.32
CA ILE A 71 11.97 6.95 4.30
C ILE A 71 12.58 5.78 3.55
N ASP A 72 12.68 4.64 4.21
CA ASP A 72 12.95 3.35 3.61
C ASP A 72 11.62 2.66 3.24
N ASN A 73 11.65 1.63 2.41
CA ASN A 73 10.43 0.97 1.93
C ASN A 73 10.61 -0.55 1.86
N ILE A 74 9.51 -1.27 2.07
CA ILE A 74 9.42 -2.70 1.76
C ILE A 74 8.22 -2.97 0.86
N ASN A 75 8.45 -3.68 -0.25
CA ASN A 75 7.41 -4.18 -1.15
C ASN A 75 7.45 -5.70 -1.20
N PHE A 76 6.28 -6.34 -1.26
CA PHE A 76 6.13 -7.80 -1.21
C PHE A 76 6.77 -8.53 -2.40
N SER A 77 7.00 -7.86 -3.53
CA SER A 77 7.52 -8.45 -4.75
C SER A 77 8.49 -7.52 -5.46
N ALA A 78 9.50 -8.10 -6.11
CA ALA A 78 10.39 -7.38 -7.01
C ALA A 78 9.69 -6.88 -8.29
N ASN A 79 8.48 -7.34 -8.59
CA ASN A 79 7.67 -6.88 -9.71
C ASN A 79 6.25 -6.56 -9.23
N THR A 80 5.88 -5.30 -9.26
CA THR A 80 4.53 -4.83 -8.92
C THR A 80 3.86 -4.17 -10.11
N ILE A 81 2.52 -4.21 -10.15
CA ILE A 81 1.75 -3.62 -11.27
C ILE A 81 1.91 -2.09 -11.30
N TRP A 82 2.13 -1.47 -10.14
CA TRP A 82 2.18 -0.01 -10.00
C TRP A 82 3.60 0.57 -10.07
N GLU A 83 4.64 -0.18 -9.68
CA GLU A 83 6.05 0.27 -9.70
C GLU A 83 6.89 -0.41 -10.78
N GLY A 84 6.40 -1.50 -11.39
CA GLY A 84 7.17 -2.32 -12.31
C GLY A 84 8.26 -3.12 -11.60
N SER A 85 9.46 -3.20 -12.16
CA SER A 85 10.61 -3.87 -11.55
C SER A 85 11.22 -3.04 -10.43
N ILE A 86 11.38 -3.66 -9.27
CA ILE A 86 11.94 -3.09 -8.06
C ILE A 86 13.27 -3.79 -7.77
N THR A 87 14.31 -3.03 -7.49
CA THR A 87 15.62 -3.52 -7.02
C THR A 87 15.83 -3.16 -5.57
N GLU A 88 16.40 -4.08 -4.79
CA GLU A 88 16.81 -3.79 -3.41
C GLU A 88 18.02 -2.84 -3.38
N GLY A 89 18.15 -2.08 -2.30
CA GLY A 89 19.25 -1.15 -2.06
C GLY A 89 18.80 0.30 -1.86
N LYS A 90 19.75 1.23 -1.87
CA LYS A 90 19.49 2.67 -1.66
C LYS A 90 18.91 3.33 -2.92
N VAL A 91 17.70 2.89 -3.33
CA VAL A 91 17.03 3.27 -4.58
C VAL A 91 15.61 3.77 -4.41
N PHE A 92 15.05 3.71 -3.20
CA PHE A 92 13.66 4.10 -2.97
C PHE A 92 13.46 5.61 -3.07
N LYS A 93 12.87 6.05 -4.18
CA LYS A 93 12.56 7.46 -4.46
C LYS A 93 11.10 7.77 -4.14
N TYR A 94 10.88 8.41 -3.01
CA TYR A 94 9.56 8.88 -2.55
C TYR A 94 9.34 10.39 -2.77
N SER A 95 10.41 11.16 -2.94
CA SER A 95 10.38 12.60 -3.21
C SER A 95 11.55 13.01 -4.10
N ASN A 96 11.34 14.02 -4.95
CA ASN A 96 12.39 14.59 -5.79
C ASN A 96 13.38 15.48 -5.01
N SER A 97 12.99 15.92 -3.81
CA SER A 97 13.79 16.83 -2.96
C SER A 97 14.53 16.10 -1.84
N LYS A 98 14.39 14.77 -1.74
CA LYS A 98 15.00 13.95 -0.70
C LYS A 98 15.94 12.92 -1.30
N GLU A 99 16.94 12.51 -0.52
CA GLU A 99 17.78 11.37 -0.87
C GLU A 99 16.93 10.08 -0.93
N ALA A 100 17.37 9.14 -1.76
CA ALA A 100 16.73 7.84 -1.84
C ALA A 100 16.91 7.08 -0.51
N GLY A 101 15.81 6.48 -0.03
CA GLY A 101 15.84 5.52 1.05
C GLY A 101 16.24 4.12 0.57
N VAL A 102 16.32 3.18 1.49
CA VAL A 102 16.57 1.78 1.19
C VAL A 102 15.25 1.12 0.75
N GLN A 103 15.32 0.41 -0.37
CA GLN A 103 14.26 -0.47 -0.86
C GLN A 103 14.55 -1.89 -0.42
N TYR A 104 13.60 -2.51 0.28
CA TYR A 104 13.59 -3.94 0.60
C TYR A 104 12.54 -4.64 -0.24
N VAL A 105 12.77 -5.93 -0.52
CA VAL A 105 11.79 -6.83 -1.12
C VAL A 105 11.50 -7.96 -0.14
N GLY A 106 10.22 -8.13 0.20
CA GLY A 106 9.77 -9.14 1.15
C GLY A 106 8.36 -8.86 1.66
N GLU A 107 7.83 -9.82 2.38
CA GLU A 107 6.49 -9.74 2.95
C GLU A 107 6.41 -8.66 4.04
N GLY A 108 5.32 -7.88 4.01
CA GLY A 108 5.06 -6.87 5.04
C GLY A 108 4.85 -7.44 6.46
N SER A 109 4.61 -8.75 6.56
CA SER A 109 4.50 -9.49 7.82
C SER A 109 5.82 -10.14 8.26
N ASP A 110 6.86 -10.13 7.42
CA ASP A 110 8.21 -10.63 7.73
C ASP A 110 9.25 -9.52 7.48
N LEU A 111 9.63 -8.85 8.55
CA LEU A 111 10.58 -7.75 8.54
C LEU A 111 11.98 -8.18 9.04
N SER A 112 12.30 -9.47 9.02
CA SER A 112 13.56 -10.03 9.53
C SER A 112 14.81 -9.47 8.84
N LYS A 113 14.68 -9.01 7.59
CA LYS A 113 15.76 -8.35 6.84
C LYS A 113 16.06 -6.92 7.32
N ILE A 114 15.18 -6.32 8.13
CA ILE A 114 15.27 -4.91 8.53
C ILE A 114 15.82 -4.84 9.95
N ASN A 115 17.05 -4.38 10.09
CA ASN A 115 17.72 -4.22 11.38
C ASN A 115 17.57 -2.82 11.99
N ASN A 116 17.11 -1.84 11.19
CA ASN A 116 16.96 -0.47 11.63
C ASN A 116 15.70 -0.30 12.48
N LYS A 117 15.75 0.68 13.38
CA LYS A 117 14.57 1.20 14.08
C LYS A 117 14.14 2.50 13.41
N TYR A 118 12.85 2.82 13.52
CA TYR A 118 12.23 3.96 12.84
C TYR A 118 11.45 4.82 13.82
N ASP A 119 11.39 6.12 13.55
CA ASP A 119 10.58 7.07 14.31
C ASP A 119 9.12 6.99 13.92
N PHE A 120 8.85 6.48 12.71
CA PHE A 120 7.48 6.21 12.27
C PHE A 120 7.44 5.10 11.19
N ILE A 121 6.27 4.47 11.10
CA ILE A 121 5.95 3.51 10.03
C ILE A 121 4.69 3.96 9.34
N LEU A 122 4.69 3.88 8.01
CA LEU A 122 3.58 4.23 7.13
C LEU A 122 3.07 2.99 6.42
N SER A 123 1.76 2.85 6.32
CA SER A 123 1.11 1.85 5.48
C SER A 123 -0.13 2.47 4.86
N CYS A 124 -0.22 2.44 3.54
CA CYS A 124 -1.36 2.98 2.81
C CYS A 124 -1.84 1.97 1.78
N HIS A 125 -3.02 1.42 2.00
CA HIS A 125 -3.62 0.39 1.17
C HIS A 125 -2.72 -0.84 1.02
N SER A 126 -2.15 -1.32 2.14
CA SER A 126 -1.28 -2.50 2.17
C SER A 126 -1.71 -3.52 3.23
N LEU A 127 -2.13 -3.07 4.43
CA LEU A 127 -2.46 -3.98 5.53
C LEU A 127 -3.65 -4.91 5.20
N GLU A 128 -4.62 -4.43 4.42
CA GLU A 128 -5.77 -5.21 3.97
C GLU A 128 -5.42 -6.35 3.00
N HIS A 129 -4.20 -6.35 2.48
CA HIS A 129 -3.69 -7.41 1.60
C HIS A 129 -2.80 -8.41 2.30
N ILE A 130 -2.48 -8.20 3.58
CA ILE A 130 -1.60 -9.07 4.36
C ILE A 130 -2.42 -10.19 4.99
N ALA A 131 -2.03 -11.43 4.77
CA ALA A 131 -2.74 -12.62 5.26
C ALA A 131 -2.81 -12.68 6.80
N ASN A 132 -1.76 -12.21 7.50
CA ASN A 132 -1.72 -12.16 8.96
C ASN A 132 -1.45 -10.73 9.45
N PRO A 133 -2.50 -9.89 9.51
CA PRO A 133 -2.34 -8.48 9.86
C PRO A 133 -1.92 -8.26 11.31
N ILE A 134 -2.27 -9.15 12.24
CA ILE A 134 -1.82 -9.04 13.65
C ILE A 134 -0.30 -9.27 13.74
N LYS A 135 0.21 -10.29 13.09
CA LYS A 135 1.67 -10.55 13.00
C LYS A 135 2.38 -9.36 12.38
N ALA A 136 1.84 -8.82 11.28
CA ALA A 136 2.40 -7.64 10.60
C ALA A 136 2.49 -6.43 11.54
N ILE A 137 1.39 -6.05 12.19
CA ILE A 137 1.34 -4.89 13.12
C ILE A 137 2.32 -5.09 14.28
N LYS A 138 2.40 -6.29 14.88
CA LYS A 138 3.37 -6.60 15.92
C LYS A 138 4.81 -6.42 15.41
N GLY A 139 5.13 -6.91 14.22
CA GLY A 139 6.43 -6.72 13.57
C GLY A 139 6.75 -5.24 13.34
N TRP A 140 5.77 -4.47 12.86
CA TRP A 140 5.95 -3.03 12.63
C TRP A 140 6.19 -2.27 13.93
N ILE A 141 5.41 -2.55 14.98
CA ILE A 141 5.60 -1.93 16.31
C ILE A 141 7.00 -2.26 16.86
N ASN A 142 7.48 -3.48 16.66
CA ASN A 142 8.82 -3.88 17.10
C ASN A 142 9.95 -3.12 16.38
N LEU A 143 9.73 -2.57 15.19
CA LEU A 143 10.70 -1.72 14.50
C LEU A 143 10.61 -0.23 14.89
N LEU A 144 9.62 0.17 15.67
CA LEU A 144 9.52 1.56 16.13
C LEU A 144 10.52 1.86 17.24
N ASN A 145 11.07 3.06 17.20
CA ASN A 145 11.77 3.67 18.32
C ASN A 145 10.78 3.93 19.48
N PRO A 146 11.26 4.11 20.72
CA PRO A 146 10.42 4.61 21.81
C PRO A 146 9.66 5.88 21.38
N ASN A 147 8.36 5.92 21.63
CA ASN A 147 7.44 6.98 21.16
C ASN A 147 7.30 7.10 19.63
N GLY A 148 7.75 6.12 18.88
CA GLY A 148 7.53 6.02 17.44
C GLY A 148 6.04 5.93 17.09
N ARG A 149 5.68 6.20 15.83
CA ARG A 149 4.30 6.32 15.37
C ARG A 149 4.00 5.38 14.22
N LEU A 150 2.82 4.77 14.27
CA LEU A 150 2.27 3.99 13.17
C LEU A 150 1.14 4.79 12.51
N CYS A 151 1.24 5.04 11.20
CA CYS A 151 0.20 5.67 10.40
C CYS A 151 -0.37 4.65 9.43
N LEU A 152 -1.63 4.28 9.64
CA LEU A 152 -2.38 3.35 8.79
C LEU A 152 -3.43 4.09 8.00
N VAL A 153 -3.45 3.87 6.70
CA VAL A 153 -4.51 4.33 5.79
C VAL A 153 -5.14 3.10 5.16
N LEU A 154 -6.36 2.82 5.55
CA LEU A 154 -7.12 1.67 5.06
C LEU A 154 -8.26 2.14 4.15
N PRO A 155 -8.65 1.35 3.14
CA PRO A 155 -9.79 1.67 2.32
C PRO A 155 -11.10 1.53 3.11
N ASP A 156 -12.03 2.41 2.83
CA ASP A 156 -13.40 2.21 3.30
C ASP A 156 -14.05 1.10 2.47
N LYS A 157 -14.36 -0.02 3.11
CA LYS A 157 -14.95 -1.21 2.50
C LYS A 157 -16.16 -0.90 1.62
N ARG A 158 -16.96 0.11 1.96
CA ARG A 158 -18.16 0.50 1.19
C ARG A 158 -17.84 0.91 -0.25
N PHE A 159 -16.60 1.33 -0.52
CA PHE A 159 -16.13 1.83 -1.81
C PHE A 159 -15.11 0.91 -2.49
N THR A 160 -14.86 -0.30 -1.92
CA THR A 160 -13.97 -1.30 -2.51
C THR A 160 -14.72 -2.24 -3.46
N PHE A 161 -13.98 -2.95 -4.32
CA PHE A 161 -14.55 -3.93 -5.25
C PHE A 161 -15.13 -5.15 -4.53
N ASP A 162 -14.63 -5.45 -3.34
CA ASP A 162 -15.04 -6.58 -2.50
C ASP A 162 -16.03 -6.18 -1.39
N ARG A 163 -16.70 -5.04 -1.52
CA ARG A 163 -17.65 -4.50 -0.53
C ARG A 163 -18.73 -5.48 -0.08
N ASN A 164 -19.03 -6.48 -0.90
CA ASN A 164 -20.06 -7.49 -0.60
C ASN A 164 -19.54 -8.64 0.26
N ARG A 165 -18.22 -8.78 0.46
CA ARG A 165 -17.68 -9.78 1.39
C ARG A 165 -18.10 -9.47 2.81
N PRO A 166 -18.24 -10.46 3.71
CA PRO A 166 -18.46 -10.20 5.12
C PRO A 166 -17.31 -9.39 5.73
N TYR A 167 -17.55 -8.75 6.86
CA TYR A 167 -16.45 -8.13 7.63
C TYR A 167 -15.62 -9.24 8.27
N THR A 168 -14.30 -9.14 8.16
CA THR A 168 -13.38 -9.99 8.92
C THR A 168 -13.59 -9.73 10.42
N THR A 169 -13.87 -10.78 11.19
CA THR A 169 -14.08 -10.66 12.63
C THR A 169 -12.73 -10.62 13.36
N PHE A 170 -12.70 -10.02 14.54
CA PHE A 170 -11.48 -10.01 15.35
C PHE A 170 -11.06 -11.42 15.78
N ILE A 171 -12.02 -12.31 16.02
CA ILE A 171 -11.75 -13.72 16.34
C ILE A 171 -11.02 -14.40 15.19
N HIS A 172 -11.44 -14.17 13.95
CA HIS A 172 -10.78 -14.70 12.76
C HIS A 172 -9.31 -14.21 12.66
N LEU A 173 -9.06 -12.92 12.89
CA LEU A 173 -7.71 -12.39 12.89
C LEU A 173 -6.81 -13.03 13.97
N LEU A 174 -7.36 -13.32 15.15
CA LEU A 174 -6.63 -14.02 16.21
C LEU A 174 -6.34 -15.48 15.84
N GLU A 175 -7.27 -16.12 15.14
CA GLU A 175 -7.07 -17.50 14.65
C GLU A 175 -5.97 -17.56 13.59
N ASP A 176 -5.97 -16.62 12.63
CA ASP A 176 -4.91 -16.49 11.62
C ASP A 176 -3.53 -16.31 12.27
N GLU A 177 -3.47 -15.48 13.33
CA GLU A 177 -2.22 -15.32 14.08
C GLU A 177 -1.81 -16.63 14.77
N ARG A 178 -2.74 -17.30 15.47
CA ARG A 178 -2.49 -18.55 16.19
C ARG A 178 -2.01 -19.67 15.27
N LEU A 179 -2.59 -19.76 14.06
CA LEU A 179 -2.24 -20.74 13.03
C LEU A 179 -0.99 -20.38 12.26
N GLY A 180 -0.50 -19.15 12.40
CA GLY A 180 0.63 -18.66 11.62
C GLY A 180 0.34 -18.53 10.13
N VAL A 181 -0.89 -18.15 9.77
CA VAL A 181 -1.33 -17.97 8.38
C VAL A 181 -0.34 -17.09 7.63
N SER A 182 -0.05 -17.45 6.39
CA SER A 182 0.89 -16.77 5.49
C SER A 182 0.23 -16.46 4.14
N GLU A 183 0.92 -15.72 3.29
CA GLU A 183 0.46 -15.36 1.94
C GLU A 183 0.21 -16.57 1.02
N GLY A 184 0.71 -17.76 1.39
CA GLY A 184 0.42 -19.02 0.71
C GLY A 184 -0.94 -19.64 1.06
N ASP A 185 -1.68 -19.08 2.03
CA ASP A 185 -3.00 -19.59 2.41
C ASP A 185 -4.02 -19.36 1.29
N THR A 186 -4.78 -20.41 0.99
CA THR A 186 -5.78 -20.40 -0.09
C THR A 186 -7.23 -20.45 0.41
N THR A 187 -7.46 -20.44 1.73
CA THR A 187 -8.78 -20.61 2.33
C THR A 187 -9.78 -19.54 1.88
N HIS A 188 -9.32 -18.31 1.64
CA HIS A 188 -10.16 -17.21 1.19
C HIS A 188 -10.45 -17.19 -0.31
N PHE A 189 -9.79 -18.02 -1.13
CA PHE A 189 -10.01 -18.01 -2.58
C PHE A 189 -11.42 -18.46 -2.97
N GLU A 190 -11.99 -19.43 -2.27
CA GLU A 190 -13.36 -19.88 -2.53
C GLU A 190 -14.37 -18.80 -2.19
N GLU A 191 -14.18 -18.08 -1.09
CA GLU A 191 -15.00 -16.94 -0.72
C GLU A 191 -14.97 -15.85 -1.79
N ILE A 192 -13.78 -15.48 -2.28
CA ILE A 192 -13.62 -14.50 -3.35
C ILE A 192 -14.30 -14.97 -4.63
N LEU A 193 -14.16 -16.24 -5.01
CA LEU A 193 -14.79 -16.81 -6.20
C LEU A 193 -16.31 -16.83 -6.09
N ASN A 194 -16.86 -17.20 -4.94
CA ASN A 194 -18.30 -17.25 -4.68
C ASN A 194 -18.95 -15.86 -4.69
N LEU A 195 -18.25 -14.86 -4.18
CA LEU A 195 -18.72 -13.47 -4.17
C LEU A 195 -18.57 -12.80 -5.54
N SER A 196 -17.60 -13.23 -6.34
CA SER A 196 -17.43 -12.72 -7.70
C SER A 196 -18.57 -13.13 -8.64
N ASN A 197 -19.42 -14.09 -8.29
CA ASN A 197 -20.66 -14.42 -9.02
C ASN A 197 -21.69 -13.27 -9.02
N LYS A 198 -21.50 -12.25 -8.19
CA LYS A 198 -22.30 -11.00 -8.15
C LYS A 198 -21.63 -9.85 -8.91
N ILE A 199 -20.47 -10.06 -9.51
CA ILE A 199 -19.69 -9.09 -10.28
C ILE A 199 -19.96 -9.35 -11.78
N ASN A 200 -19.77 -8.32 -12.61
CA ASN A 200 -19.88 -8.42 -14.06
C ASN A 200 -19.02 -9.58 -14.61
N GLN A 201 -19.53 -10.34 -15.57
CA GLN A 201 -18.88 -11.53 -16.15
C GLN A 201 -17.46 -11.28 -16.67
N ASN A 202 -17.17 -10.06 -17.18
CA ASN A 202 -15.83 -9.67 -17.65
C ASN A 202 -14.84 -9.50 -16.49
N ASP A 203 -15.28 -8.92 -15.37
CA ASP A 203 -14.47 -8.78 -14.15
C ASP A 203 -14.19 -10.13 -13.52
N LEU A 204 -15.17 -11.04 -13.58
CA LEU A 204 -15.09 -12.42 -13.14
C LEU A 204 -14.01 -13.21 -13.90
N LYS A 205 -13.98 -13.08 -15.24
CA LYS A 205 -12.98 -13.71 -16.09
C LYS A 205 -11.58 -13.21 -15.78
N THR A 206 -11.44 -11.92 -15.56
CA THR A 206 -10.18 -11.27 -15.20
C THR A 206 -9.69 -11.73 -13.82
N LEU A 207 -10.59 -11.80 -12.84
CA LEU A 207 -10.28 -12.27 -11.49
C LEU A 207 -9.89 -13.76 -11.49
N LYS A 208 -10.66 -14.62 -12.18
CA LYS A 208 -10.34 -16.04 -12.34
C LYS A 208 -8.99 -16.26 -13.01
N ASN A 209 -8.67 -15.48 -14.04
CA ASN A 209 -7.38 -15.58 -14.71
C ASN A 209 -6.21 -15.16 -13.81
N ARG A 210 -6.39 -14.13 -12.98
CA ARG A 210 -5.41 -13.70 -11.97
C ARG A 210 -5.19 -14.78 -10.92
N LEU A 211 -6.26 -15.30 -10.32
CA LEU A 211 -6.18 -16.37 -9.31
C LEU A 211 -5.55 -17.66 -9.87
N LEU A 212 -5.83 -18.01 -11.13
CA LEU A 212 -5.18 -19.15 -11.81
C LEU A 212 -3.71 -18.88 -12.09
N PHE A 213 -3.35 -17.64 -12.40
CA PHE A 213 -1.97 -17.21 -12.60
C PHE A 213 -1.21 -17.26 -11.27
N ASP A 214 -1.79 -16.74 -10.20
CA ASP A 214 -1.19 -16.75 -8.88
C ASP A 214 -1.02 -18.18 -8.32
N LYS A 215 -2.00 -19.07 -8.51
CA LYS A 215 -1.86 -20.50 -8.20
C LYS A 215 -0.75 -21.18 -9.03
N LYS A 216 -0.57 -20.83 -10.31
CA LYS A 216 0.50 -21.36 -11.14
C LYS A 216 1.87 -20.84 -10.70
N VAL A 217 1.97 -19.60 -10.27
CA VAL A 217 3.19 -18.98 -9.75
C VAL A 217 3.56 -19.61 -8.41
N LEU A 218 2.60 -19.74 -7.49
CA LEU A 218 2.80 -20.39 -6.19
C LEU A 218 3.21 -21.86 -6.36
N ASN A 219 2.54 -22.63 -7.23
CA ASN A 219 2.91 -24.02 -7.48
C ASN A 219 4.31 -24.18 -8.13
N LYS A 220 4.86 -23.15 -8.79
CA LYS A 220 6.24 -23.16 -9.30
C LYS A 220 7.28 -22.77 -8.28
N ILE A 221 6.88 -22.03 -7.23
CA ILE A 221 7.78 -21.59 -6.16
C ILE A 221 7.95 -22.71 -5.10
N PHE A 222 6.95 -23.59 -4.96
CA PHE A 222 6.93 -24.68 -3.98
C PHE A 222 7.23 -26.08 -4.57
N GLN A 223 7.64 -26.16 -5.84
CA GLN A 223 8.29 -27.34 -6.46
C GLN A 223 9.80 -27.11 -6.54
#